data_468f64ce44392de663c8ce36b331b17e
#
_entry.id   468f64ce44392de663c8ce36b331b17e
#
_cell.length_a   1.000
_cell.length_b   1.000
_cell.length_c   1.000
_cell.angle_alpha   90.00
_cell.angle_beta   90.00
_cell.angle_gamma   90.00
#
_symmetry.space_group_name_H-M   'P 1'
#
loop_
_entity.id
_entity.type
_entity.pdbx_description
1 polymer ?
#
loop_
_entity_poly.entity_id
_entity_poly.type
_entity_poly.pdbx_seq_one_letter_code
_entity_poly.pdbx_strand_id
1 'polypeptide(L)'
;MRNFISKIIGVFVLFFSLAAVAQNGISISQLQTEMLTNPEGIDVKQPRFNWVLQSKLNQIKQIAYQITVASSLEKLNTNTPDLWDSGKVVSDESVNVIYSGKKLNNRQEAFWKVRIWTNRGEAVATDVAHFSMGILTYADWKSTRWIGYDKISPEDSISQFSRLSARYLRKSFDVKRQLKTAKVYIMGLGLYELYVNGNKIGNQVLAPVPTDYTKNVKYNVFDVTSQLKEGKNALGTILGNGRFFNMRQDYKPYKIKTFGMPKMALQLVLEYTDGSNEIIRTDDSWKLTNQ
;
A
#
# COMPACT_ATOMS: atom_id res chain seq x y z
N MET A 1 -14.35 -49.81 42.24
CA MET A 1 -13.34 -49.68 41.19
C MET A 1 -14.06 -49.65 39.85
N ARG A 2 -14.23 -48.48 39.26
CA ARG A 2 -14.84 -48.30 37.94
C ARG A 2 -13.99 -47.26 37.19
N ASN A 3 -13.26 -47.74 36.21
CA ASN A 3 -12.40 -46.95 35.34
C ASN A 3 -13.25 -46.11 34.38
N PHE A 4 -13.10 -44.78 34.42
CA PHE A 4 -13.59 -43.86 33.40
C PHE A 4 -12.46 -43.62 32.40
N ILE A 5 -12.60 -44.18 31.21
CA ILE A 5 -11.73 -43.88 30.07
C ILE A 5 -12.39 -42.72 29.29
N SER A 6 -11.78 -41.55 29.42
CA SER A 6 -12.15 -40.37 28.63
C SER A 6 -11.59 -40.53 27.22
N LYS A 7 -12.45 -40.66 26.22
CA LYS A 7 -12.08 -40.62 24.80
C LYS A 7 -11.96 -39.14 24.33
N ILE A 8 -10.74 -38.70 24.16
CA ILE A 8 -10.46 -37.43 23.46
C ILE A 8 -10.59 -37.70 21.96
N ILE A 9 -11.65 -37.19 21.34
CA ILE A 9 -11.81 -37.14 19.89
C ILE A 9 -11.07 -35.91 19.41
N GLY A 10 -9.87 -36.09 18.87
CA GLY A 10 -9.14 -35.04 18.17
C GLY A 10 -9.77 -34.78 16.79
N VAL A 11 -10.36 -33.62 16.63
CA VAL A 11 -10.81 -33.15 15.31
C VAL A 11 -9.59 -32.68 14.54
N PHE A 12 -9.11 -33.51 13.62
CA PHE A 12 -8.09 -33.13 12.63
C PHE A 12 -8.77 -32.29 11.56
N VAL A 13 -8.63 -30.96 11.65
CA VAL A 13 -9.01 -30.05 10.55
C VAL A 13 -7.91 -30.16 9.49
N LEU A 14 -8.15 -30.98 8.48
CA LEU A 14 -7.34 -30.99 7.27
C LEU A 14 -7.56 -29.68 6.50
N PHE A 15 -6.60 -28.76 6.61
CA PHE A 15 -6.47 -27.67 5.65
C PHE A 15 -6.09 -28.25 4.29
N PHE A 16 -7.08 -28.47 3.43
CA PHE A 16 -6.83 -28.63 2.01
C PHE A 16 -6.42 -27.28 1.45
N SER A 17 -5.12 -27.02 1.38
CA SER A 17 -4.59 -26.05 0.45
C SER A 17 -4.93 -26.58 -0.95
N LEU A 18 -5.90 -25.96 -1.61
CA LEU A 18 -6.10 -26.14 -3.04
C LEU A 18 -4.85 -25.58 -3.75
N ALA A 19 -3.84 -26.42 -3.88
CA ALA A 19 -2.78 -26.18 -4.84
C ALA A 19 -3.47 -26.21 -6.21
N ALA A 20 -3.52 -25.07 -6.88
CA ALA A 20 -3.96 -24.98 -8.25
C ALA A 20 -3.09 -25.93 -9.09
N VAL A 21 -3.68 -26.98 -9.58
CA VAL A 21 -3.00 -27.97 -10.40
C VAL A 21 -2.58 -27.27 -11.67
N ALA A 22 -1.28 -27.09 -11.85
CA ALA A 22 -0.71 -26.67 -13.12
C ALA A 22 -1.07 -27.73 -14.17
N GLN A 23 -2.15 -27.50 -14.88
CA GLN A 23 -2.60 -28.40 -15.92
C GLN A 23 -1.61 -28.32 -17.08
N ASN A 24 -0.90 -29.41 -17.36
CA ASN A 24 0.00 -29.58 -18.51
C ASN A 24 1.30 -28.73 -18.50
N GLY A 25 1.87 -28.38 -17.34
CA GLY A 25 3.16 -27.67 -17.30
C GLY A 25 3.12 -26.23 -17.82
N ILE A 26 1.93 -25.63 -17.89
CA ILE A 26 1.68 -24.23 -18.24
C ILE A 26 1.17 -23.51 -16.98
N SER A 27 1.76 -22.38 -16.66
CA SER A 27 1.33 -21.54 -15.53
C SER A 27 1.42 -20.06 -15.87
N ILE A 28 0.71 -19.23 -15.08
CA ILE A 28 0.78 -17.78 -15.15
C ILE A 28 1.43 -17.32 -13.85
N SER A 29 2.31 -16.36 -13.93
CA SER A 29 3.03 -15.80 -12.79
C SER A 29 3.22 -14.29 -12.94
N GLN A 30 3.83 -13.67 -11.94
CA GLN A 30 4.19 -12.26 -11.95
C GLN A 30 3.02 -11.33 -12.31
N LEU A 31 1.87 -11.56 -11.67
CA LEU A 31 0.73 -10.65 -11.80
C LEU A 31 1.11 -9.28 -11.24
N GLN A 32 1.07 -8.26 -12.07
CA GLN A 32 1.47 -6.90 -11.71
C GLN A 32 0.43 -5.87 -12.15
N THR A 33 0.26 -4.86 -11.31
CA THR A 33 -0.49 -3.64 -11.63
C THR A 33 0.48 -2.47 -11.63
N GLU A 34 0.57 -1.68 -12.71
CA GLU A 34 1.54 -0.59 -12.88
C GLU A 34 2.99 -1.04 -12.63
N MET A 35 3.36 -2.23 -13.14
CA MET A 35 4.67 -2.87 -12.97
C MET A 35 5.03 -3.23 -11.50
N LEU A 36 4.07 -3.18 -10.58
CA LEU A 36 4.26 -3.49 -9.17
C LEU A 36 3.43 -4.69 -8.75
N THR A 37 3.95 -5.49 -7.84
CA THR A 37 3.21 -6.60 -7.23
C THR A 37 2.36 -6.08 -6.09
N ASN A 38 1.04 -6.24 -6.21
CA ASN A 38 0.05 -5.84 -5.20
C ASN A 38 0.27 -4.40 -4.67
N PRO A 39 0.31 -3.38 -5.54
CA PRO A 39 0.64 -2.02 -5.12
C PRO A 39 -0.48 -1.39 -4.28
N GLU A 40 -0.07 -0.63 -3.27
CA GLU A 40 -0.95 0.18 -2.46
C GLU A 40 -0.90 1.65 -2.92
N GLY A 41 -2.09 2.23 -3.10
CA GLY A 41 -2.21 3.67 -3.31
C GLY A 41 -1.81 4.17 -4.69
N ILE A 42 -2.11 3.44 -5.75
CA ILE A 42 -1.87 3.92 -7.12
C ILE A 42 -2.83 5.06 -7.48
N ASP A 43 -2.37 6.01 -8.29
CA ASP A 43 -3.13 7.19 -8.71
C ASP A 43 -3.51 7.19 -10.20
N VAL A 44 -3.12 6.16 -10.93
CA VAL A 44 -3.46 5.97 -12.34
C VAL A 44 -4.91 5.51 -12.45
N LYS A 45 -5.77 6.32 -13.09
CA LYS A 45 -7.22 6.06 -13.18
C LYS A 45 -7.57 4.82 -14.01
N GLN A 46 -6.73 4.46 -14.95
CA GLN A 46 -6.83 3.26 -15.80
C GLN A 46 -5.53 2.47 -15.64
N PRO A 47 -5.37 1.70 -14.55
CA PRO A 47 -4.14 0.97 -14.30
C PRO A 47 -3.89 -0.09 -15.37
N ARG A 48 -2.62 -0.42 -15.57
CA ARG A 48 -2.16 -1.41 -16.55
C ARG A 48 -1.82 -2.71 -15.84
N PHE A 49 -2.23 -3.82 -16.43
CA PHE A 49 -1.98 -5.16 -15.94
C PHE A 49 -0.89 -5.85 -16.75
N ASN A 50 -0.10 -6.65 -16.05
CA ASN A 50 0.95 -7.47 -16.64
C ASN A 50 0.92 -8.87 -16.01
N TRP A 51 1.29 -9.86 -16.80
CA TRP A 51 1.49 -11.24 -16.37
C TRP A 51 2.50 -11.95 -17.25
N VAL A 52 3.07 -13.04 -16.75
CA VAL A 52 4.04 -13.84 -17.46
C VAL A 52 3.50 -15.26 -17.63
N LEU A 53 3.42 -15.71 -18.88
CA LEU A 53 3.18 -17.10 -19.22
C LEU A 53 4.46 -17.90 -19.03
N GLN A 54 4.40 -18.96 -18.23
CA GLN A 54 5.49 -19.91 -18.03
C GLN A 54 5.11 -21.29 -18.54
N SER A 55 6.03 -21.96 -19.23
CA SER A 55 5.83 -23.32 -19.70
C SER A 55 7.15 -24.09 -19.76
N LYS A 56 7.10 -25.38 -19.42
CA LYS A 56 8.18 -26.33 -19.68
C LYS A 56 8.14 -26.90 -21.10
N LEU A 57 7.04 -26.63 -21.81
CA LEU A 57 6.85 -27.07 -23.20
C LEU A 57 7.32 -25.99 -24.16
N ASN A 58 7.89 -26.42 -25.28
CA ASN A 58 8.30 -25.52 -26.35
C ASN A 58 7.11 -25.05 -27.20
N GLN A 59 7.23 -23.88 -27.81
CA GLN A 59 6.27 -23.29 -28.74
C GLN A 59 4.87 -23.06 -28.17
N ILE A 60 4.78 -22.78 -26.86
CA ILE A 60 3.54 -22.34 -26.23
C ILE A 60 3.39 -20.84 -26.44
N LYS A 61 2.22 -20.43 -26.94
CA LYS A 61 1.86 -19.03 -27.16
C LYS A 61 0.49 -18.75 -26.58
N GLN A 62 0.32 -17.61 -25.93
CA GLN A 62 -0.99 -17.07 -25.62
C GLN A 62 -1.69 -16.67 -26.92
N ILE A 63 -2.98 -17.01 -27.04
CA ILE A 63 -3.82 -16.62 -28.17
C ILE A 63 -5.04 -15.79 -27.73
N ALA A 64 -5.38 -15.81 -26.44
CA ALA A 64 -6.43 -14.99 -25.86
C ALA A 64 -6.23 -14.86 -24.36
N TYR A 65 -6.87 -13.83 -23.77
CA TYR A 65 -6.96 -13.67 -22.33
C TYR A 65 -8.37 -13.21 -21.92
N GLN A 66 -8.66 -13.31 -20.62
CA GLN A 66 -9.81 -12.68 -19.95
C GLN A 66 -9.33 -12.16 -18.61
N ILE A 67 -9.56 -10.90 -18.32
CA ILE A 67 -9.29 -10.27 -17.04
C ILE A 67 -10.60 -10.04 -16.31
N THR A 68 -10.66 -10.46 -15.05
CA THR A 68 -11.79 -10.14 -14.16
C THR A 68 -11.29 -9.34 -12.97
N VAL A 69 -11.99 -8.25 -12.63
CA VAL A 69 -11.66 -7.34 -11.51
C VAL A 69 -12.89 -7.15 -10.64
N ALA A 70 -12.72 -7.30 -9.33
CA ALA A 70 -13.79 -7.16 -8.35
C ALA A 70 -13.38 -6.27 -7.16
N SER A 71 -14.36 -5.66 -6.50
CA SER A 71 -14.15 -4.82 -5.31
C SER A 71 -13.87 -5.62 -4.03
N SER A 72 -14.02 -6.94 -4.08
CA SER A 72 -13.68 -7.84 -2.97
C SER A 72 -13.22 -9.19 -3.48
N LEU A 73 -12.42 -9.87 -2.67
CA LEU A 73 -11.97 -11.23 -2.94
C LEU A 73 -13.17 -12.22 -3.06
N GLU A 74 -14.20 -12.03 -2.24
CA GLU A 74 -15.42 -12.84 -2.28
C GLU A 74 -16.09 -12.78 -3.65
N LYS A 75 -16.33 -11.58 -4.19
CA LYS A 75 -16.94 -11.40 -5.51
C LYS A 75 -16.10 -12.01 -6.63
N LEU A 76 -14.78 -11.90 -6.52
CA LEU A 76 -13.90 -12.51 -7.50
C LEU A 76 -13.96 -14.04 -7.44
N ASN A 77 -14.03 -14.62 -6.24
CA ASN A 77 -14.10 -16.07 -6.02
C ASN A 77 -15.47 -16.65 -6.42
N THR A 78 -16.54 -15.90 -6.21
CA THR A 78 -17.90 -16.30 -6.66
C THR A 78 -18.14 -16.03 -8.15
N ASN A 79 -17.12 -15.54 -8.86
CA ASN A 79 -17.18 -15.22 -10.29
C ASN A 79 -18.25 -14.17 -10.63
N THR A 80 -18.43 -13.20 -9.73
CA THR A 80 -19.34 -12.04 -9.89
C THR A 80 -18.56 -10.72 -9.90
N PRO A 81 -17.64 -10.51 -10.87
CA PRO A 81 -16.82 -9.31 -10.92
C PRO A 81 -17.69 -8.07 -11.11
N ASP A 82 -17.59 -7.11 -10.20
CA ASP A 82 -18.42 -5.90 -10.22
C ASP A 82 -17.70 -4.67 -10.77
N LEU A 83 -16.36 -4.76 -10.98
CA LEU A 83 -15.56 -3.67 -11.51
C LEU A 83 -15.26 -3.84 -13.00
N TRP A 84 -14.81 -5.02 -13.41
CA TRP A 84 -14.53 -5.30 -14.81
C TRP A 84 -14.52 -6.79 -15.12
N ASP A 85 -15.09 -7.13 -16.25
CA ASP A 85 -14.88 -8.38 -16.97
C ASP A 85 -14.58 -8.03 -18.43
N SER A 86 -13.37 -8.32 -18.89
CA SER A 86 -12.96 -8.01 -20.27
C SER A 86 -13.67 -8.91 -21.30
N GLY A 87 -14.34 -9.99 -20.86
CA GLY A 87 -14.66 -11.11 -21.73
C GLY A 87 -13.39 -11.74 -22.30
N LYS A 88 -13.58 -12.70 -23.20
CA LYS A 88 -12.45 -13.31 -23.92
C LYS A 88 -11.94 -12.38 -25.03
N VAL A 89 -10.74 -11.86 -24.85
CA VAL A 89 -10.05 -11.00 -25.83
C VAL A 89 -9.05 -11.85 -26.61
N VAL A 90 -9.17 -11.92 -27.93
CA VAL A 90 -8.23 -12.61 -28.80
C VAL A 90 -7.00 -11.72 -29.01
N SER A 91 -5.94 -12.00 -28.25
CA SER A 91 -4.69 -11.25 -28.27
C SER A 91 -3.58 -12.05 -27.58
N ASP A 92 -2.34 -11.87 -28.00
CA ASP A 92 -1.13 -12.36 -27.33
C ASP A 92 -0.50 -11.34 -26.37
N GLU A 93 -1.10 -10.17 -26.23
CA GLU A 93 -0.66 -9.15 -25.26
C GLU A 93 -0.75 -9.66 -23.84
N SER A 94 0.30 -9.44 -23.06
CA SER A 94 0.38 -9.78 -21.63
C SER A 94 1.09 -8.67 -20.82
N VAL A 95 1.38 -7.57 -21.46
CA VAL A 95 2.08 -6.41 -20.87
C VAL A 95 1.33 -5.14 -21.19
N ASN A 96 1.17 -4.26 -20.19
CA ASN A 96 0.49 -2.97 -20.30
C ASN A 96 -0.98 -3.05 -20.77
N VAL A 97 -1.67 -4.14 -20.46
CA VAL A 97 -3.11 -4.26 -20.75
C VAL A 97 -3.89 -3.28 -19.89
N ILE A 98 -4.55 -2.32 -20.54
CA ILE A 98 -5.20 -1.20 -19.85
C ILE A 98 -6.54 -1.63 -19.25
N TYR A 99 -6.76 -1.29 -17.98
CA TYR A 99 -8.07 -1.41 -17.33
C TYR A 99 -9.13 -0.60 -18.07
N SER A 100 -10.22 -1.24 -18.46
CA SER A 100 -11.35 -0.63 -19.19
C SER A 100 -12.69 -0.87 -18.51
N GLY A 101 -12.67 -1.10 -17.20
CA GLY A 101 -13.87 -1.32 -16.39
C GLY A 101 -14.51 -0.03 -15.87
N LYS A 102 -15.30 -0.18 -14.81
CA LYS A 102 -15.95 0.95 -14.13
C LYS A 102 -14.91 1.90 -13.54
N LYS A 103 -15.25 3.19 -13.45
CA LYS A 103 -14.40 4.20 -12.80
C LYS A 103 -14.03 3.77 -11.39
N LEU A 104 -12.74 3.76 -11.10
CA LEU A 104 -12.21 3.48 -9.77
C LEU A 104 -12.32 4.73 -8.88
N ASN A 105 -12.68 4.52 -7.62
CA ASN A 105 -12.88 5.57 -6.63
C ASN A 105 -11.62 5.76 -5.76
N ASN A 106 -11.57 6.85 -5.00
CA ASN A 106 -10.58 7.07 -3.97
C ASN A 106 -10.48 5.88 -3.02
N ARG A 107 -9.25 5.44 -2.71
CA ARG A 107 -8.96 4.38 -1.73
C ARG A 107 -9.63 3.04 -2.02
N GLN A 108 -10.14 2.86 -3.23
CA GLN A 108 -10.83 1.64 -3.61
C GLN A 108 -9.89 0.45 -3.68
N GLU A 109 -10.24 -0.62 -3.00
CA GLU A 109 -9.62 -1.93 -3.17
C GLU A 109 -10.11 -2.57 -4.46
N ALA A 110 -9.21 -3.28 -5.13
CA ALA A 110 -9.54 -4.07 -6.30
C ALA A 110 -8.72 -5.37 -6.31
N PHE A 111 -9.40 -6.46 -6.56
CA PHE A 111 -8.83 -7.80 -6.70
C PHE A 111 -9.01 -8.24 -8.14
N TRP A 112 -8.00 -8.88 -8.71
CA TRP A 112 -8.07 -9.29 -10.09
C TRP A 112 -7.38 -10.61 -10.36
N LYS A 113 -7.81 -11.28 -11.41
CA LYS A 113 -7.19 -12.49 -11.96
C LYS A 113 -7.26 -12.45 -13.48
N VAL A 114 -6.37 -13.19 -14.12
CA VAL A 114 -6.38 -13.39 -15.56
C VAL A 114 -6.51 -14.87 -15.88
N ARG A 115 -7.33 -15.16 -16.88
CA ARG A 115 -7.42 -16.47 -17.54
C ARG A 115 -6.84 -16.32 -18.94
N ILE A 116 -6.02 -17.25 -19.37
CA ILE A 116 -5.47 -17.24 -20.74
C ILE A 116 -5.88 -18.48 -21.51
N TRP A 117 -5.85 -18.36 -22.82
CA TRP A 117 -5.93 -19.48 -23.76
C TRP A 117 -4.62 -19.53 -24.53
N THR A 118 -4.10 -20.74 -24.71
CA THR A 118 -2.88 -20.98 -25.47
C THR A 118 -3.21 -21.71 -26.78
N ASN A 119 -2.24 -21.79 -27.67
CA ASN A 119 -2.34 -22.61 -28.89
C ASN A 119 -2.50 -24.11 -28.60
N ARG A 120 -2.50 -24.55 -27.31
CA ARG A 120 -2.75 -25.94 -26.89
C ARG A 120 -3.95 -26.07 -25.95
N GLY A 121 -4.79 -25.08 -25.88
CA GLY A 121 -5.97 -25.05 -25.02
C GLY A 121 -5.96 -23.98 -23.94
N GLU A 122 -6.86 -24.11 -22.98
CA GLU A 122 -7.03 -23.16 -21.89
C GLU A 122 -5.97 -23.37 -20.80
N ALA A 123 -5.39 -22.28 -20.31
CA ALA A 123 -4.60 -22.25 -19.09
C ALA A 123 -5.28 -21.31 -18.09
N VAL A 124 -5.40 -21.73 -16.84
CA VAL A 124 -6.13 -21.00 -15.81
C VAL A 124 -5.16 -20.19 -14.98
N ALA A 125 -5.52 -18.93 -14.70
CA ALA A 125 -4.82 -18.14 -13.70
C ALA A 125 -5.02 -18.76 -12.31
N THR A 126 -3.96 -18.85 -11.54
CA THR A 126 -3.96 -19.54 -10.25
C THR A 126 -4.02 -18.58 -9.09
N ASP A 127 -3.36 -17.41 -9.21
CA ASP A 127 -3.25 -16.46 -8.14
C ASP A 127 -4.18 -15.27 -8.36
N VAL A 128 -4.66 -14.71 -7.25
CA VAL A 128 -5.35 -13.43 -7.21
C VAL A 128 -4.33 -12.35 -6.87
N ALA A 129 -4.25 -11.35 -7.71
CA ALA A 129 -3.53 -10.13 -7.40
C ALA A 129 -4.49 -9.06 -6.91
N HIS A 130 -3.97 -8.07 -6.18
CA HIS A 130 -4.76 -6.93 -5.75
C HIS A 130 -4.01 -5.62 -5.98
N PHE A 131 -4.74 -4.53 -5.93
CA PHE A 131 -4.19 -3.19 -5.83
C PHE A 131 -5.18 -2.31 -5.08
N SER A 132 -4.70 -1.21 -4.52
CA SER A 132 -5.60 -0.17 -4.03
C SER A 132 -5.36 1.15 -4.73
N MET A 133 -6.43 1.91 -4.88
CA MET A 133 -6.34 3.29 -5.36
C MET A 133 -5.86 4.19 -4.23
N GLY A 134 -5.08 5.19 -4.60
CA GLY A 134 -4.66 6.25 -3.68
C GLY A 134 -5.70 7.32 -3.47
N ILE A 135 -5.26 8.47 -3.01
CA ILE A 135 -6.07 9.67 -2.86
C ILE A 135 -6.04 10.43 -4.19
N LEU A 136 -7.13 10.38 -4.94
CA LEU A 136 -7.23 10.91 -6.30
C LEU A 136 -7.58 12.40 -6.34
N THR A 137 -7.99 13.00 -5.22
CA THR A 137 -8.37 14.41 -5.16
C THR A 137 -7.71 15.13 -4.00
N TYR A 138 -7.30 16.38 -4.23
CA TYR A 138 -6.75 17.22 -3.18
C TYR A 138 -7.75 17.50 -2.04
N ALA A 139 -9.04 17.49 -2.35
CA ALA A 139 -10.11 17.72 -1.38
C ALA A 139 -10.04 16.74 -0.19
N ASP A 140 -9.60 15.49 -0.43
CA ASP A 140 -9.48 14.48 0.62
C ASP A 140 -8.34 14.74 1.60
N TRP A 141 -7.38 15.59 1.23
CA TRP A 141 -6.31 16.07 2.10
C TRP A 141 -6.66 17.33 2.87
N LYS A 142 -7.72 18.05 2.49
CA LYS A 142 -8.02 19.40 2.97
C LYS A 142 -8.08 19.55 4.49
N SER A 143 -8.54 18.52 5.21
CA SER A 143 -8.62 18.51 6.67
C SER A 143 -7.37 17.96 7.36
N THR A 144 -6.31 17.62 6.61
CA THR A 144 -5.06 17.09 7.13
C THR A 144 -4.06 18.22 7.20
N ARG A 145 -3.52 18.49 8.39
CA ARG A 145 -2.57 19.57 8.59
C ARG A 145 -1.14 19.11 8.41
N TRP A 146 -0.30 19.96 7.82
CA TRP A 146 1.13 19.83 7.88
C TRP A 146 1.61 20.15 9.30
N ILE A 147 2.24 19.19 9.96
CA ILE A 147 2.79 19.36 11.32
C ILE A 147 4.30 19.18 11.29
N GLY A 148 4.99 19.95 12.12
CA GLY A 148 6.44 19.96 12.24
C GLY A 148 6.88 20.96 13.29
N TYR A 149 8.19 21.22 13.38
CA TYR A 149 8.75 22.16 14.31
C TYR A 149 9.50 23.27 13.54
N ASP A 150 8.88 24.43 13.44
CA ASP A 150 9.37 25.57 12.62
C ASP A 150 10.40 26.44 13.35
N LYS A 151 11.07 25.91 14.37
CA LYS A 151 12.11 26.62 15.14
C LYS A 151 13.40 25.81 15.13
N ILE A 152 14.52 26.52 15.20
CA ILE A 152 15.82 25.93 15.51
C ILE A 152 15.84 25.75 17.03
N SER A 153 16.14 24.58 17.51
CA SER A 153 16.27 24.27 18.91
C SER A 153 17.72 24.37 19.39
N PRO A 154 17.99 24.44 20.70
CA PRO A 154 19.35 24.48 21.21
C PRO A 154 20.21 23.27 20.80
N GLU A 155 19.58 22.13 20.52
CA GLU A 155 20.23 20.89 20.04
C GLU A 155 20.61 20.95 18.57
N ASP A 156 20.05 21.90 17.83
CA ASP A 156 20.37 22.06 16.40
C ASP A 156 21.66 22.88 16.30
N SER A 157 22.68 22.33 15.65
CA SER A 157 23.91 23.07 15.40
C SER A 157 23.75 24.02 14.22
N ILE A 158 24.15 25.29 14.38
CA ILE A 158 24.10 26.31 13.32
C ILE A 158 25.52 26.55 12.81
N SER A 159 26.03 25.68 11.98
CA SER A 159 27.28 25.86 11.27
C SER A 159 27.11 25.43 9.80
N GLN A 160 28.09 25.70 8.96
CA GLN A 160 28.05 25.27 7.56
C GLN A 160 27.86 23.77 7.35
N PHE A 161 28.14 22.95 8.37
CA PHE A 161 27.92 21.50 8.38
C PHE A 161 26.71 21.08 9.20
N SER A 162 25.93 22.03 9.65
CA SER A 162 24.82 21.80 10.54
C SER A 162 23.66 21.08 9.86
N ARG A 163 22.94 20.36 10.67
CA ARG A 163 21.69 19.71 10.35
C ARG A 163 20.75 19.84 11.54
N LEU A 164 19.48 19.90 11.27
CA LEU A 164 18.49 19.82 12.34
C LEU A 164 18.52 18.42 12.94
N SER A 165 18.33 18.32 14.24
CA SER A 165 18.02 17.07 14.92
C SER A 165 16.74 16.46 14.33
N ALA A 166 16.62 15.15 14.37
CA ALA A 166 15.38 14.48 13.95
C ALA A 166 14.22 14.94 14.84
N ARG A 167 13.03 15.03 14.23
CA ARG A 167 11.80 15.38 14.94
C ARG A 167 10.98 14.11 15.15
N TYR A 168 10.62 13.83 16.40
CA TYR A 168 9.80 12.69 16.78
C TYR A 168 8.37 13.18 16.98
N LEU A 169 7.45 12.67 16.19
CA LEU A 169 6.04 13.01 16.27
C LEU A 169 5.25 11.78 16.72
N ARG A 170 4.27 11.97 17.58
CA ARG A 170 3.48 10.89 18.16
C ARG A 170 2.02 11.27 18.32
N LYS A 171 1.13 10.31 18.02
CA LYS A 171 -0.30 10.37 18.30
C LYS A 171 -0.77 9.06 18.94
N SER A 172 -1.42 9.16 20.09
CA SER A 172 -2.17 8.02 20.65
C SER A 172 -3.63 8.09 20.21
N PHE A 173 -4.23 6.94 19.98
CA PHE A 173 -5.62 6.81 19.55
C PHE A 173 -6.19 5.47 19.99
N ASP A 174 -7.52 5.33 19.93
CA ASP A 174 -8.21 4.10 20.29
C ASP A 174 -8.90 3.50 19.04
N VAL A 175 -8.69 2.20 18.84
CA VAL A 175 -9.48 1.41 17.89
C VAL A 175 -10.70 0.90 18.64
N LYS A 176 -11.89 1.37 18.25
CA LYS A 176 -13.12 1.23 19.04
C LYS A 176 -13.93 -0.04 18.72
N ARG A 177 -13.63 -0.68 17.60
CA ARG A 177 -14.40 -1.81 17.05
C ARG A 177 -13.47 -2.74 16.30
N GLN A 178 -13.97 -3.91 15.93
CA GLN A 178 -13.23 -4.87 15.11
C GLN A 178 -12.88 -4.26 13.74
N LEU A 179 -11.57 -4.20 13.46
CA LEU A 179 -11.07 -3.69 12.17
C LEU A 179 -11.33 -4.67 11.05
N LYS A 180 -11.72 -4.15 9.90
CA LYS A 180 -11.68 -4.81 8.61
C LYS A 180 -10.36 -4.51 7.92
N THR A 181 -10.01 -3.22 7.78
CA THR A 181 -8.74 -2.74 7.22
C THR A 181 -8.30 -1.46 7.90
N ALA A 182 -6.98 -1.22 7.89
CA ALA A 182 -6.41 0.03 8.36
C ALA A 182 -5.24 0.44 7.45
N LYS A 183 -5.34 1.63 6.84
CA LYS A 183 -4.31 2.13 5.92
C LYS A 183 -3.80 3.51 6.30
N VAL A 184 -2.48 3.66 6.33
CA VAL A 184 -1.81 4.94 6.52
C VAL A 184 -1.44 5.52 5.18
N TYR A 185 -1.83 6.77 4.96
CA TYR A 185 -1.40 7.64 3.87
C TYR A 185 -0.49 8.71 4.47
N ILE A 186 0.80 8.73 4.12
CA ILE A 186 1.77 9.63 4.73
C ILE A 186 2.64 10.31 3.69
N MET A 187 2.84 11.61 3.84
CA MET A 187 3.77 12.41 3.06
C MET A 187 4.71 13.19 3.97
N GLY A 188 5.94 13.42 3.49
CA GLY A 188 6.96 14.16 4.20
C GLY A 188 7.59 15.25 3.33
N LEU A 189 7.66 16.45 3.90
CA LEU A 189 8.57 17.51 3.48
C LEU A 189 9.85 17.33 4.30
N GLY A 190 10.69 16.41 3.85
CA GLY A 190 11.79 15.78 4.55
C GLY A 190 11.76 14.28 4.35
N LEU A 191 12.53 13.53 5.11
CA LEU A 191 12.54 12.07 5.11
C LEU A 191 11.89 11.57 6.39
N TYR A 192 11.09 10.51 6.31
CA TYR A 192 10.46 9.96 7.50
C TYR A 192 10.65 8.44 7.63
N GLU A 193 10.52 7.98 8.85
CA GLU A 193 10.20 6.60 9.19
C GLU A 193 8.89 6.57 9.96
N LEU A 194 7.99 5.67 9.58
CA LEU A 194 6.69 5.47 10.22
C LEU A 194 6.76 4.30 11.20
N TYR A 195 6.11 4.45 12.34
CA TYR A 195 6.00 3.43 13.38
C TYR A 195 4.56 3.29 13.84
N VAL A 196 4.14 2.06 14.09
CA VAL A 196 2.87 1.71 14.74
C VAL A 196 3.18 0.84 15.95
N ASN A 197 2.73 1.25 17.13
CA ASN A 197 2.95 0.53 18.39
C ASN A 197 4.43 0.18 18.65
N GLY A 198 5.36 1.05 18.22
CA GLY A 198 6.80 0.86 18.36
C GLY A 198 7.47 0.05 17.25
N ASN A 199 6.72 -0.53 16.33
CA ASN A 199 7.26 -1.29 15.21
C ASN A 199 7.37 -0.40 13.96
N LYS A 200 8.51 -0.45 13.28
CA LYS A 200 8.72 0.25 12.00
C LYS A 200 7.81 -0.34 10.93
N ILE A 201 7.18 0.53 10.15
CA ILE A 201 6.29 0.17 9.06
C ILE A 201 7.00 0.36 7.72
N GLY A 202 6.91 -0.67 6.89
CA GLY A 202 7.57 -0.71 5.60
C GLY A 202 9.08 -0.95 5.70
N ASN A 203 9.68 -1.23 4.56
CA ASN A 203 11.11 -1.49 4.40
C ASN A 203 11.83 -0.38 3.63
N GLN A 204 11.11 0.71 3.34
CA GLN A 204 11.67 1.84 2.59
C GLN A 204 12.79 2.50 3.38
N VAL A 205 13.84 2.86 2.68
CA VAL A 205 14.92 3.69 3.15
C VAL A 205 14.81 5.04 2.43
N LEU A 206 14.94 6.15 3.16
CA LEU A 206 14.86 7.50 2.61
C LEU A 206 13.51 7.83 1.96
N ALA A 207 12.40 7.48 2.63
CA ALA A 207 11.05 7.83 2.19
C ALA A 207 10.62 9.23 2.64
N PRO A 208 9.80 9.95 1.87
CA PRO A 208 9.38 9.64 0.50
C PRO A 208 10.47 9.99 -0.52
N VAL A 209 10.30 9.54 -1.76
CA VAL A 209 11.16 9.97 -2.88
C VAL A 209 11.09 11.49 -3.02
N PRO A 210 12.25 12.18 -3.10
CA PRO A 210 12.26 13.64 -3.29
C PRO A 210 11.70 14.04 -4.64
N THR A 211 10.97 15.14 -4.66
CA THR A 211 10.33 15.72 -5.84
C THR A 211 10.73 17.17 -6.04
N ASP A 212 10.22 17.82 -7.05
CA ASP A 212 10.16 19.27 -7.12
C ASP A 212 9.06 19.76 -6.16
N TYR A 213 9.46 20.12 -4.94
CA TYR A 213 8.54 20.52 -3.87
C TYR A 213 7.73 21.79 -4.19
N THR A 214 8.08 22.51 -5.24
CA THR A 214 7.28 23.64 -5.73
C THR A 214 6.07 23.18 -6.55
N LYS A 215 6.03 21.93 -6.98
CA LYS A 215 4.99 21.37 -7.84
C LYS A 215 4.19 20.28 -7.18
N ASN A 216 4.84 19.31 -6.57
CA ASN A 216 4.16 18.16 -5.95
C ASN A 216 4.96 17.52 -4.82
N VAL A 217 4.26 16.78 -3.98
CA VAL A 217 4.83 15.94 -2.92
C VAL A 217 4.26 14.52 -3.10
N LYS A 218 5.13 13.53 -3.02
CA LYS A 218 4.72 12.12 -3.04
C LYS A 218 4.27 11.69 -1.65
N TYR A 219 3.32 10.77 -1.61
CA TYR A 219 2.94 10.06 -0.39
C TYR A 219 3.12 8.55 -0.57
N ASN A 220 3.27 7.86 0.54
CA ASN A 220 3.26 6.39 0.58
C ASN A 220 1.97 5.91 1.24
N VAL A 221 1.54 4.71 0.87
CA VAL A 221 0.42 4.02 1.48
C VAL A 221 0.93 2.73 2.11
N PHE A 222 0.51 2.46 3.35
CA PHE A 222 0.86 1.26 4.09
C PHE A 222 -0.40 0.63 4.67
N ASP A 223 -0.61 -0.66 4.41
CA ASP A 223 -1.56 -1.44 5.18
C ASP A 223 -0.94 -1.73 6.55
N VAL A 224 -1.64 -1.30 7.60
CA VAL A 224 -1.23 -1.47 9.01
C VAL A 224 -2.26 -2.25 9.81
N THR A 225 -3.15 -2.96 9.15
CA THR A 225 -4.25 -3.69 9.79
C THR A 225 -3.75 -4.66 10.86
N SER A 226 -2.72 -5.44 10.53
CA SER A 226 -2.14 -6.43 11.44
C SER A 226 -1.31 -5.84 12.59
N GLN A 227 -0.92 -4.58 12.51
CA GLN A 227 -0.14 -3.88 13.54
C GLN A 227 -1.01 -3.19 14.59
N LEU A 228 -2.31 -3.06 14.32
CA LEU A 228 -3.26 -2.46 15.25
C LEU A 228 -3.99 -3.52 16.08
N LYS A 229 -4.35 -3.12 17.28
CA LYS A 229 -5.16 -3.91 18.20
C LYS A 229 -6.38 -3.11 18.66
N GLU A 230 -7.40 -3.79 19.13
CA GLU A 230 -8.52 -3.12 19.78
C GLU A 230 -8.04 -2.34 21.01
N GLY A 231 -8.65 -1.19 21.28
CA GLY A 231 -8.24 -0.26 22.33
C GLY A 231 -7.07 0.61 21.94
N LYS A 232 -6.15 0.86 22.87
CA LYS A 232 -5.08 1.87 22.75
C LYS A 232 -3.98 1.48 21.77
N ASN A 233 -3.70 2.38 20.85
CA ASN A 233 -2.63 2.30 19.86
C ASN A 233 -1.86 3.62 19.78
N ALA A 234 -0.70 3.60 19.14
CA ALA A 234 0.11 4.78 18.91
C ALA A 234 0.72 4.78 17.50
N LEU A 235 0.62 5.92 16.83
CA LEU A 235 1.43 6.26 15.65
C LEU A 235 2.68 7.02 16.12
N GLY A 236 3.80 6.74 15.51
CA GLY A 236 5.06 7.47 15.68
C GLY A 236 5.68 7.77 14.33
N THR A 237 6.38 8.90 14.23
CA THR A 237 7.14 9.25 13.04
C THR A 237 8.45 9.90 13.45
N ILE A 238 9.56 9.43 12.87
CA ILE A 238 10.85 10.10 12.93
C ILE A 238 11.00 10.89 11.65
N LEU A 239 11.13 12.21 11.74
CA LEU A 239 11.20 13.11 10.59
C LEU A 239 12.57 13.78 10.53
N GLY A 240 13.31 13.51 9.45
CA GLY A 240 14.61 14.11 9.15
C GLY A 240 14.53 15.15 8.04
N ASN A 241 15.64 15.82 7.80
CA ASN A 241 15.74 16.97 6.89
C ASN A 241 15.48 16.62 5.42
N GLY A 242 16.04 15.51 4.93
CA GLY A 242 16.04 15.18 3.52
C GLY A 242 16.58 16.31 2.65
N ARG A 243 16.04 16.43 1.45
CA ARG A 243 16.33 17.55 0.54
C ARG A 243 15.46 18.79 0.78
N PHE A 244 14.47 18.70 1.64
CA PHE A 244 13.56 19.82 1.91
C PHE A 244 14.24 20.91 2.70
N PHE A 245 15.04 20.55 3.70
CA PHE A 245 15.84 21.47 4.50
C PHE A 245 17.33 21.26 4.29
N ASN A 246 18.01 22.23 3.73
CA ASN A 246 19.44 22.21 3.51
C ASN A 246 20.09 23.45 4.12
N MET A 247 20.95 23.25 5.12
CA MET A 247 21.69 24.35 5.77
C MET A 247 23.02 24.66 5.07
N ARG A 248 23.48 23.81 4.18
CA ARG A 248 24.78 23.96 3.53
C ARG A 248 24.74 25.01 2.45
N GLN A 249 25.22 26.21 2.72
CA GLN A 249 25.24 27.32 1.79
C GLN A 249 26.55 27.53 1.04
N ASP A 250 27.63 26.92 1.53
CA ASP A 250 28.99 27.09 0.99
C ASP A 250 29.36 26.09 -0.11
N TYR A 251 28.61 25.02 -0.26
CA TYR A 251 28.80 24.07 -1.34
C TYR A 251 28.10 24.59 -2.60
N LYS A 252 28.89 25.07 -3.52
CA LYS A 252 28.36 25.33 -4.88
C LYS A 252 27.83 24.03 -5.48
N PRO A 253 26.57 23.86 -5.56
CA PRO A 253 25.83 24.53 -6.61
C PRO A 253 24.69 25.38 -6.07
N TYR A 254 24.61 26.56 -6.55
CA TYR A 254 23.51 27.50 -6.54
C TYR A 254 22.13 26.89 -6.81
N LYS A 255 22.06 25.55 -6.93
CA LYS A 255 20.84 24.78 -7.18
C LYS A 255 20.28 24.06 -5.94
N ILE A 256 20.98 24.05 -4.80
CA ILE A 256 20.46 23.45 -3.57
C ILE A 256 19.72 24.52 -2.79
N LYS A 257 18.41 24.46 -2.89
CA LYS A 257 17.49 25.40 -2.24
C LYS A 257 16.92 24.77 -0.97
N THR A 258 16.87 25.53 0.12
CA THR A 258 16.06 25.20 1.28
C THR A 258 14.62 25.62 1.01
N PHE A 259 13.68 24.70 1.20
CA PHE A 259 12.25 24.95 0.98
C PHE A 259 11.52 25.30 2.28
N GLY A 260 12.14 25.03 3.43
CA GLY A 260 11.57 25.30 4.76
C GLY A 260 11.92 24.21 5.77
N MET A 261 11.37 24.31 6.98
CA MET A 261 11.53 23.31 8.01
C MET A 261 10.78 22.03 7.67
N PRO A 262 11.32 20.85 8.04
CA PRO A 262 10.66 19.57 7.77
C PRO A 262 9.27 19.49 8.38
N LYS A 263 8.33 18.96 7.62
CA LYS A 263 6.93 18.75 8.01
C LYS A 263 6.43 17.43 7.50
N MET A 264 5.42 16.88 8.14
CA MET A 264 4.69 15.73 7.62
C MET A 264 3.18 15.95 7.66
N ALA A 265 2.47 15.21 6.83
CA ALA A 265 1.02 15.10 6.88
C ALA A 265 0.63 13.63 6.74
N LEU A 266 -0.33 13.18 7.55
CA LEU A 266 -0.72 11.77 7.64
C LEU A 266 -2.22 11.64 7.83
N GLN A 267 -2.79 10.62 7.17
CA GLN A 267 -4.12 10.08 7.46
C GLN A 267 -3.99 8.60 7.76
N LEU A 268 -4.55 8.14 8.87
CA LEU A 268 -4.85 6.74 9.11
C LEU A 268 -6.35 6.54 8.92
N VAL A 269 -6.72 5.73 7.95
CA VAL A 269 -8.09 5.34 7.66
C VAL A 269 -8.35 3.99 8.29
N LEU A 270 -9.32 3.93 9.19
CA LEU A 270 -9.80 2.71 9.84
C LEU A 270 -11.15 2.35 9.23
N GLU A 271 -11.25 1.18 8.63
CA GLU A 271 -12.52 0.57 8.23
C GLU A 271 -12.88 -0.54 9.21
N TYR A 272 -14.08 -0.51 9.71
CA TYR A 272 -14.59 -1.50 10.66
C TYR A 272 -15.47 -2.56 9.96
N THR A 273 -15.60 -3.72 10.58
CA THR A 273 -16.40 -4.83 10.04
C THR A 273 -17.89 -4.51 9.95
N ASP A 274 -18.38 -3.52 10.73
CA ASP A 274 -19.74 -3.01 10.68
C ASP A 274 -20.01 -2.03 9.51
N GLY A 275 -19.01 -1.80 8.66
CA GLY A 275 -19.08 -0.88 7.52
C GLY A 275 -18.81 0.58 7.85
N SER A 276 -18.66 0.92 9.13
CA SER A 276 -18.28 2.29 9.53
C SER A 276 -16.80 2.56 9.29
N ASN A 277 -16.41 3.84 9.22
CA ASN A 277 -15.03 4.24 9.09
C ASN A 277 -14.66 5.40 10.03
N GLU A 278 -13.38 5.53 10.35
CA GLU A 278 -12.82 6.64 11.10
C GLU A 278 -11.51 7.07 10.44
N ILE A 279 -11.24 8.38 10.41
CA ILE A 279 -9.98 8.89 9.86
C ILE A 279 -9.25 9.70 10.94
N ILE A 280 -8.10 9.22 11.34
CA ILE A 280 -7.16 9.93 12.23
C ILE A 280 -6.20 10.72 11.35
N ARG A 281 -6.10 12.02 11.60
CA ARG A 281 -5.31 12.96 10.80
C ARG A 281 -4.22 13.62 11.61
N THR A 282 -3.25 14.18 10.93
CA THR A 282 -2.33 15.14 11.55
C THR A 282 -3.05 16.44 11.87
N ASP A 283 -2.97 16.85 13.11
CA ASP A 283 -3.55 18.06 13.71
C ASP A 283 -2.74 18.55 14.93
N ASP A 284 -3.25 19.53 15.63
CA ASP A 284 -2.60 20.14 16.81
C ASP A 284 -2.53 19.21 18.04
N SER A 285 -3.20 18.06 18.02
CA SER A 285 -3.19 17.07 19.12
C SER A 285 -2.00 16.12 19.08
N TRP A 286 -1.19 16.17 18.04
CA TRP A 286 0.07 15.42 17.98
C TRP A 286 1.10 16.00 18.94
N LYS A 287 1.86 15.12 19.57
CA LYS A 287 3.01 15.51 20.39
C LYS A 287 4.27 15.48 19.54
N LEU A 288 5.17 16.42 19.78
CA LEU A 288 6.43 16.54 19.08
C LEU A 288 7.56 16.75 20.07
N THR A 289 8.72 16.13 19.81
CA THR A 289 9.99 16.37 20.48
C THR A 289 11.14 16.22 19.49
N ASN A 290 12.28 16.76 19.83
CA ASN A 290 13.56 16.61 19.13
C ASN A 290 14.66 15.98 20.01
N GLN A 291 14.24 15.44 21.16
CA GLN A 291 15.07 14.75 22.15
C GLN A 291 14.63 13.31 22.33
#